data_c003d3806cd0ddebb47e6092749a72cb
#
_entry.id   c003d3806cd0ddebb47e6092749a72cb
#
_cell.length_a   1.000
_cell.length_b   1.000
_cell.length_c   1.000
_cell.angle_alpha   90.00
_cell.angle_beta   90.00
_cell.angle_gamma   90.00
#
_symmetry.space_group_name_H-M   'P 1'
#
loop_
_entity.id
_entity.type
_entity.pdbx_description
1 polymer ?
#
loop_
_entity_poly.entity_id
_entity_poly.type
_entity_poly.pdbx_seq_one_letter_code
_entity_poly.pdbx_strand_id
1 'polypeptide(L)'
;EERGPNNYTVNGINEYGKLITPNLSWGGIMRKLETNDFEASNIEFVEFWMMDPFNDEDGLSNHSGGDMYIHLGNVSEDILKDGYKSFENGLPTSETVEDVDTTAWGRVPTNFSIVEAFDNDPTARGYQDVGMDGLRNTDEKLFFDSVYINQLLTTYGATSLAYGNAVKDPSADDFHYFRGSDFDAKSIAILERYKNFNNTEGNSVTTDNSPESYPTAASSQPNTEDLNRDNTLSETESYFQYKVRLDPEEMIVGQNYISDVLETTVKTENGQTRNIKWYQFRVPVYQPDKAVGGIRDFKSIRFMRLVLTDFYQPIICRFATFDLVRGEWRRYNFSLAEEGEYLASDDDGETTFDVSAVNIEENGNRSPINYVLPPGIEQEVDNTTTSLRQQNEQSLVLKVCNLKDGDSRATYKTSDIDLRTYKRIKMFVHAEGEEDNLKDGDLTCFLRLGTDFTSNYYEYEIALNPTAHGTTSPNNIWPSQNEIDIAFEILKKAKQDRNLNSTDVSSPYITFTSGGKVTVVGNPNLAQVKTIMIGVRNPKKKSIEDTDDGLSKCGQIWVNELRLTDFDEQGGWAANSRITTRLA
;
A
#
# COMPACT_ATOMS: atom_id res chain seq x y z
N GLU A 1 -9.49 13.32 -14.30
CA GLU A 1 -9.72 13.02 -15.70
C GLU A 1 -10.95 13.72 -16.20
N GLU A 2 -11.15 13.80 -17.50
CA GLU A 2 -12.14 14.65 -18.11
C GLU A 2 -13.55 14.35 -17.63
N ARG A 3 -14.12 15.25 -16.89
CA ARG A 3 -15.58 15.38 -16.76
C ARG A 3 -16.04 16.07 -18.02
N GLY A 4 -16.62 15.35 -18.95
CA GLY A 4 -16.72 15.89 -20.24
C GLY A 4 -18.10 16.13 -20.78
N PRO A 5 -18.24 16.93 -21.85
CA PRO A 5 -19.45 16.97 -22.66
C PRO A 5 -19.92 15.57 -23.09
N ASN A 6 -19.11 14.54 -22.93
CA ASN A 6 -19.56 13.16 -23.06
C ASN A 6 -20.75 12.83 -22.14
N ASN A 7 -20.85 13.47 -21.00
CA ASN A 7 -22.03 13.37 -20.13
C ASN A 7 -23.24 14.05 -20.73
N TYR A 8 -23.04 14.94 -21.70
CA TYR A 8 -24.07 15.74 -22.36
C TYR A 8 -24.32 15.30 -23.80
N THR A 9 -23.95 14.09 -24.18
CA THR A 9 -24.20 13.60 -25.54
C THR A 9 -25.42 12.67 -25.58
N VAL A 10 -26.32 12.94 -26.50
CA VAL A 10 -27.52 12.10 -26.76
C VAL A 10 -27.13 10.70 -27.21
N ASN A 11 -26.00 10.57 -27.92
CA ASN A 11 -25.55 9.30 -28.49
C ASN A 11 -24.98 8.30 -27.44
N GLY A 12 -24.71 8.76 -26.22
CA GLY A 12 -24.16 7.94 -25.14
C GLY A 12 -25.19 7.27 -24.26
N ILE A 13 -26.44 7.71 -24.31
CA ILE A 13 -27.52 7.24 -23.43
C ILE A 13 -28.76 6.83 -24.21
N ASN A 14 -29.61 6.03 -23.60
CA ASN A 14 -30.92 5.63 -24.15
C ASN A 14 -32.07 6.51 -23.57
N GLU A 15 -33.31 6.24 -23.98
CA GLU A 15 -34.51 6.97 -23.52
C GLU A 15 -34.73 6.94 -22.00
N TYR A 16 -34.12 5.96 -21.30
CA TYR A 16 -34.18 5.82 -19.85
C TYR A 16 -33.02 6.56 -19.14
N GLY A 17 -32.13 7.23 -19.88
CA GLY A 17 -30.92 7.87 -19.31
C GLY A 17 -29.81 6.89 -18.92
N LYS A 18 -29.85 5.64 -19.43
CA LYS A 18 -28.81 4.63 -19.19
C LYS A 18 -27.79 4.62 -20.32
N LEU A 19 -26.54 4.40 -19.97
CA LEU A 19 -25.44 4.24 -20.93
C LEU A 19 -25.72 3.12 -21.93
N ILE A 20 -25.47 3.36 -23.21
CA ILE A 20 -25.66 2.39 -24.30
C ILE A 20 -24.50 1.41 -24.36
N THR A 21 -23.28 1.92 -24.14
CA THR A 21 -22.03 1.14 -24.14
C THR A 21 -21.28 1.34 -22.81
N PRO A 22 -21.82 0.83 -21.68
CA PRO A 22 -21.25 1.10 -20.37
C PRO A 22 -19.82 0.59 -20.21
N ASN A 23 -19.42 -0.46 -20.90
CA ASN A 23 -18.05 -1.00 -20.91
C ASN A 23 -17.00 -0.04 -21.50
N LEU A 24 -17.40 0.92 -22.32
CA LEU A 24 -16.50 1.96 -22.83
C LEU A 24 -16.40 3.18 -21.89
N SER A 25 -17.23 3.20 -20.86
CA SER A 25 -17.22 4.24 -19.83
C SER A 25 -16.34 3.81 -18.67
N TRP A 26 -15.90 4.79 -17.90
CA TRP A 26 -15.12 4.57 -16.69
C TRP A 26 -15.59 5.51 -15.59
N GLY A 27 -15.29 5.15 -14.36
CA GLY A 27 -15.49 5.99 -13.19
C GLY A 27 -14.25 5.93 -12.32
N GLY A 28 -13.89 7.04 -11.70
CA GLY A 28 -12.69 7.09 -10.87
C GLY A 28 -12.84 8.02 -9.68
N ILE A 29 -12.09 7.73 -8.64
CA ILE A 29 -11.92 8.57 -7.46
C ILE A 29 -10.43 8.77 -7.22
N MET A 30 -10.07 9.95 -6.76
CA MET A 30 -8.68 10.33 -6.50
C MET A 30 -8.56 11.01 -5.13
N ARG A 31 -7.43 10.78 -4.48
CA ARG A 31 -7.07 11.46 -3.24
C ARG A 31 -5.57 11.74 -3.18
N LYS A 32 -5.20 12.83 -2.50
CA LYS A 32 -3.80 13.06 -2.12
C LYS A 32 -3.35 12.06 -1.06
N LEU A 33 -2.06 11.79 -1.03
CA LEU A 33 -1.41 10.97 -0.01
C LEU A 33 -0.61 11.86 0.94
N GLU A 34 -0.70 11.58 2.24
CA GLU A 34 0.06 12.30 3.26
C GLU A 34 1.54 11.87 3.28
N THR A 35 1.81 10.62 2.92
CA THR A 35 3.16 10.07 2.80
C THR A 35 3.50 9.94 1.34
N ASN A 36 4.42 10.77 0.86
CA ASN A 36 4.79 10.83 -0.56
C ASN A 36 5.99 9.95 -0.90
N ASP A 37 6.93 9.78 0.02
CA ASP A 37 8.11 8.94 -0.17
C ASP A 37 7.86 7.55 0.40
N PHE A 38 7.48 6.62 -0.49
CA PHE A 38 7.19 5.23 -0.13
C PHE A 38 8.46 4.45 0.17
N GLU A 39 9.59 4.80 -0.46
CA GLU A 39 10.88 4.18 -0.17
C GLU A 39 11.35 4.53 1.23
N ALA A 40 11.38 5.82 1.59
CA ALA A 40 11.78 6.24 2.92
C ALA A 40 10.84 5.73 4.02
N SER A 41 9.54 5.63 3.71
CA SER A 41 8.51 5.15 4.64
C SER A 41 8.37 3.63 4.66
N ASN A 42 9.08 2.93 3.77
CA ASN A 42 9.01 1.48 3.57
C ASN A 42 7.57 0.98 3.39
N ILE A 43 6.80 1.64 2.53
CA ILE A 43 5.47 1.15 2.13
C ILE A 43 5.65 -0.03 1.19
N GLU A 44 5.17 -1.19 1.57
CA GLU A 44 5.32 -2.44 0.79
C GLU A 44 4.05 -2.83 0.07
N PHE A 45 2.89 -2.60 0.69
CA PHE A 45 1.62 -3.04 0.13
C PHE A 45 0.56 -1.93 0.21
N VAL A 46 -0.34 -1.94 -0.76
CA VAL A 46 -1.68 -1.38 -0.63
C VAL A 46 -2.60 -2.53 -0.22
N GLU A 47 -3.19 -2.45 0.96
CA GLU A 47 -4.04 -3.50 1.53
C GLU A 47 -5.46 -2.97 1.74
N PHE A 48 -6.44 -3.73 1.30
CA PHE A 48 -7.84 -3.39 1.51
C PHE A 48 -8.72 -4.62 1.61
N TRP A 49 -9.80 -4.49 2.37
CA TRP A 49 -10.87 -5.46 2.41
C TRP A 49 -12.03 -4.97 1.56
N MET A 50 -12.46 -5.77 0.61
CA MET A 50 -13.61 -5.48 -0.24
C MET A 50 -14.66 -6.58 -0.10
N MET A 51 -15.92 -6.17 0.13
CA MET A 51 -17.04 -7.10 0.09
C MET A 51 -17.19 -7.66 -1.32
N ASP A 52 -17.50 -8.94 -1.43
CA ASP A 52 -17.80 -9.58 -2.71
C ASP A 52 -18.89 -8.79 -3.46
N PRO A 53 -18.55 -8.17 -4.62
CA PRO A 53 -19.52 -7.40 -5.38
C PRO A 53 -20.47 -8.29 -6.21
N PHE A 54 -20.22 -9.62 -6.25
CA PHE A 54 -20.92 -10.58 -7.08
C PHE A 54 -21.76 -11.57 -6.28
N ASN A 55 -22.28 -11.16 -5.14
CA ASN A 55 -23.02 -12.07 -4.25
C ASN A 55 -24.16 -12.79 -5.00
N ASP A 56 -24.13 -14.13 -4.96
CA ASP A 56 -25.10 -15.02 -5.63
C ASP A 56 -26.54 -14.76 -5.21
N GLU A 57 -26.78 -14.36 -3.98
CA GLU A 57 -28.12 -14.11 -3.46
C GLU A 57 -28.81 -12.87 -4.08
N ASP A 58 -28.03 -11.99 -4.70
CA ASP A 58 -28.52 -10.81 -5.39
C ASP A 58 -28.71 -11.03 -6.90
N GLY A 59 -28.45 -12.25 -7.39
CA GLY A 59 -28.56 -12.61 -8.80
C GLY A 59 -27.43 -12.05 -9.67
N LEU A 60 -26.32 -11.66 -9.06
CA LEU A 60 -25.14 -11.08 -9.70
C LEU A 60 -24.07 -12.11 -10.08
N SER A 61 -24.33 -13.40 -9.83
CA SER A 61 -23.42 -14.51 -10.22
C SER A 61 -23.16 -14.60 -11.73
N ASN A 62 -24.04 -14.04 -12.55
CA ASN A 62 -23.85 -13.95 -14.01
C ASN A 62 -23.25 -12.61 -14.45
N HIS A 63 -22.63 -11.86 -13.55
CA HIS A 63 -21.96 -10.60 -13.88
C HIS A 63 -20.71 -10.88 -14.70
N SER A 64 -20.52 -10.14 -15.80
CA SER A 64 -19.37 -10.32 -16.71
C SER A 64 -18.05 -9.76 -16.17
N GLY A 65 -18.07 -9.22 -14.95
CA GLY A 65 -16.90 -8.57 -14.37
C GLY A 65 -16.51 -7.27 -15.04
N GLY A 66 -15.32 -6.80 -14.71
CA GLY A 66 -14.68 -5.60 -15.21
C GLY A 66 -13.32 -5.42 -14.54
N ASP A 67 -12.68 -4.29 -14.76
CA ASP A 67 -11.35 -4.00 -14.27
C ASP A 67 -11.36 -2.87 -13.24
N MET A 68 -10.63 -3.05 -12.16
CA MET A 68 -10.27 -1.99 -11.22
C MET A 68 -8.76 -1.71 -11.34
N TYR A 69 -8.40 -0.47 -11.55
CA TYR A 69 -7.01 -0.04 -11.56
C TYR A 69 -6.71 0.80 -10.32
N ILE A 70 -5.53 0.58 -9.75
CA ILE A 70 -4.94 1.43 -8.72
C ILE A 70 -3.78 2.15 -9.37
N HIS A 71 -3.78 3.47 -9.34
CA HIS A 71 -2.68 4.31 -9.80
C HIS A 71 -2.01 4.98 -8.61
N LEU A 72 -0.69 4.89 -8.52
CA LEU A 72 0.13 5.51 -7.48
C LEU A 72 1.17 6.41 -8.15
N GLY A 73 1.15 7.71 -7.88
CA GLY A 73 2.11 8.63 -8.48
C GLY A 73 1.63 10.06 -8.55
N ASN A 74 2.01 10.74 -9.61
CA ASN A 74 1.51 12.06 -9.96
C ASN A 74 0.39 11.88 -10.98
N VAL A 75 -0.79 12.36 -10.62
CA VAL A 75 -2.00 12.27 -11.42
C VAL A 75 -2.50 13.68 -11.68
N SER A 76 -3.01 13.95 -12.87
CA SER A 76 -3.58 15.25 -13.21
C SER A 76 -4.73 15.61 -12.27
N GLU A 77 -4.71 16.82 -11.79
CA GLU A 77 -5.77 17.43 -11.00
C GLU A 77 -6.78 18.19 -11.87
N ASP A 78 -6.43 18.44 -13.13
CA ASP A 78 -7.31 19.07 -14.13
C ASP A 78 -8.40 18.07 -14.53
N ILE A 79 -9.58 18.24 -13.96
CA ILE A 79 -10.76 17.37 -14.18
C ILE A 79 -11.57 17.87 -15.38
N LEU A 80 -11.68 19.18 -15.55
CA LEU A 80 -12.54 19.80 -16.56
C LEU A 80 -11.84 20.00 -17.90
N LYS A 81 -10.53 19.92 -17.95
CA LYS A 81 -9.67 20.08 -19.15
C LYS A 81 -9.99 21.33 -19.96
N ASP A 82 -10.30 22.39 -19.28
CA ASP A 82 -10.61 23.69 -19.86
C ASP A 82 -9.42 24.67 -19.85
N GLY A 83 -8.31 24.23 -19.23
CA GLY A 83 -7.10 25.03 -19.04
C GLY A 83 -7.20 26.04 -17.89
N TYR A 84 -8.21 25.95 -17.06
CA TYR A 84 -8.43 26.79 -15.90
C TYR A 84 -8.53 25.96 -14.62
N LYS A 85 -8.19 26.60 -13.50
CA LYS A 85 -8.38 26.02 -12.19
C LYS A 85 -9.79 26.33 -11.71
N SER A 86 -10.59 25.33 -11.44
CA SER A 86 -11.96 25.52 -10.99
C SER A 86 -12.03 25.78 -9.48
N PHE A 87 -12.75 26.86 -9.12
CA PHE A 87 -13.09 27.19 -7.75
C PHE A 87 -14.51 27.75 -7.70
N GLU A 88 -15.36 27.17 -6.89
CA GLU A 88 -16.66 27.76 -6.58
C GLU A 88 -16.51 29.06 -5.78
N ASN A 89 -15.53 29.12 -4.87
CA ASN A 89 -15.20 30.34 -4.16
C ASN A 89 -14.54 31.35 -5.12
N GLY A 90 -15.04 32.58 -5.12
CA GLY A 90 -14.64 33.62 -6.08
C GLY A 90 -15.65 33.84 -7.18
N LEU A 91 -16.66 32.99 -7.29
CA LEU A 91 -17.86 33.28 -8.08
C LEU A 91 -18.61 34.47 -7.47
N PRO A 92 -19.42 35.22 -8.28
CA PRO A 92 -20.19 36.32 -7.78
C PRO A 92 -21.11 35.90 -6.63
N THR A 93 -21.24 36.76 -5.63
CA THR A 93 -22.16 36.59 -4.48
C THR A 93 -23.58 37.12 -4.75
N SER A 94 -23.89 37.41 -6.00
CA SER A 94 -25.16 37.95 -6.45
C SER A 94 -25.47 37.47 -7.88
N GLU A 95 -26.64 37.82 -8.40
CA GLU A 95 -27.03 37.50 -9.79
C GLU A 95 -26.14 38.16 -10.87
N THR A 96 -25.36 39.16 -10.51
CA THR A 96 -24.45 39.84 -11.43
C THR A 96 -23.23 38.97 -11.72
N VAL A 97 -23.11 38.51 -12.93
CA VAL A 97 -21.97 37.66 -13.39
C VAL A 97 -20.88 38.58 -13.90
N GLU A 98 -19.92 38.91 -13.05
CA GLU A 98 -18.72 39.68 -13.38
C GLU A 98 -17.48 38.85 -13.00
N ASP A 99 -16.34 39.08 -13.63
CA ASP A 99 -15.07 38.43 -13.34
C ASP A 99 -15.07 36.90 -13.47
N VAL A 100 -15.81 36.38 -14.42
CA VAL A 100 -15.83 34.95 -14.77
C VAL A 100 -15.54 34.75 -16.25
N ASP A 101 -14.82 33.70 -16.60
CA ASP A 101 -14.67 33.18 -17.95
C ASP A 101 -15.72 32.07 -18.19
N THR A 102 -16.14 31.94 -19.45
CA THR A 102 -17.07 30.90 -19.86
C THR A 102 -16.34 29.93 -20.79
N THR A 103 -16.31 28.66 -20.40
CA THR A 103 -15.72 27.56 -21.17
C THR A 103 -16.82 26.69 -21.79
N ALA A 104 -16.45 25.63 -22.49
CA ALA A 104 -17.42 24.62 -22.95
C ALA A 104 -18.06 23.83 -21.81
N TRP A 105 -17.48 23.91 -20.62
CA TRP A 105 -17.81 23.11 -19.43
C TRP A 105 -18.65 23.87 -18.40
N GLY A 106 -18.59 25.19 -18.44
CA GLY A 106 -19.26 26.02 -17.46
C GLY A 106 -18.60 27.39 -17.29
N ARG A 107 -18.66 27.94 -16.09
CA ARG A 107 -18.06 29.21 -15.69
C ARG A 107 -16.96 28.99 -14.67
N VAL A 108 -15.85 29.68 -14.84
CA VAL A 108 -14.72 29.68 -13.91
C VAL A 108 -14.36 31.10 -13.52
N PRO A 109 -14.00 31.39 -12.25
CA PRO A 109 -13.59 32.73 -11.83
C PRO A 109 -12.27 33.12 -12.51
N THR A 110 -12.16 34.38 -12.98
CA THR A 110 -10.92 34.91 -13.57
C THR A 110 -9.88 35.26 -12.51
N ASN A 111 -10.33 35.54 -11.29
CA ASN A 111 -9.47 35.82 -10.14
C ASN A 111 -9.62 34.73 -9.10
N PHE A 112 -8.54 34.01 -8.83
CA PHE A 112 -8.50 33.04 -7.74
C PHE A 112 -8.59 33.76 -6.41
N SER A 113 -9.57 33.41 -5.59
CA SER A 113 -9.71 33.96 -4.25
C SER A 113 -8.60 33.48 -3.35
N ILE A 114 -8.08 34.38 -2.50
CA ILE A 114 -7.17 34.01 -1.42
C ILE A 114 -7.97 33.38 -0.24
N VAL A 115 -9.29 33.59 -0.21
CA VAL A 115 -10.17 33.07 0.83
C VAL A 115 -10.72 31.72 0.40
N GLU A 116 -10.29 30.68 1.08
CA GLU A 116 -10.68 29.28 0.81
C GLU A 116 -11.98 28.88 1.53
N ALA A 117 -12.94 29.75 1.63
CA ALA A 117 -14.22 29.49 2.30
C ALA A 117 -15.37 30.23 1.59
N PHE A 118 -16.54 29.61 1.60
CA PHE A 118 -17.77 30.25 1.15
C PHE A 118 -18.16 31.44 2.04
N ASP A 119 -18.92 32.39 1.49
CA ASP A 119 -19.48 33.51 2.25
C ASP A 119 -20.35 32.98 3.39
N ASN A 120 -20.36 33.72 4.51
CA ASN A 120 -21.21 33.37 5.65
C ASN A 120 -22.65 33.78 5.46
N ASP A 121 -22.95 34.74 4.57
CA ASP A 121 -24.31 35.11 4.23
C ASP A 121 -24.95 33.98 3.39
N PRO A 122 -26.11 33.43 3.83
CA PRO A 122 -26.75 32.31 3.13
C PRO A 122 -27.16 32.64 1.69
N THR A 123 -27.50 33.89 1.41
CA THR A 123 -27.92 34.32 0.07
C THR A 123 -26.70 34.40 -0.86
N ALA A 124 -25.64 35.06 -0.39
CA ALA A 124 -24.37 35.14 -1.11
C ALA A 124 -23.78 33.75 -1.39
N ARG A 125 -23.80 32.87 -0.37
CA ARG A 125 -23.35 31.48 -0.50
C ARG A 125 -24.15 30.72 -1.56
N GLY A 126 -25.45 30.91 -1.67
CA GLY A 126 -26.29 30.29 -2.68
C GLY A 126 -25.93 30.65 -4.13
N TYR A 127 -25.11 31.70 -4.36
CA TYR A 127 -24.54 32.03 -5.66
C TYR A 127 -23.12 31.42 -5.86
N GLN A 128 -22.49 30.96 -4.79
CA GLN A 128 -21.16 30.39 -4.82
C GLN A 128 -21.15 28.85 -4.78
N ASP A 129 -22.10 28.25 -4.04
CA ASP A 129 -22.24 26.81 -3.86
C ASP A 129 -23.06 26.21 -5.03
N VAL A 130 -22.44 26.19 -6.21
CA VAL A 130 -23.07 25.87 -7.49
C VAL A 130 -22.32 24.76 -8.27
N GLY A 131 -21.44 24.05 -7.61
CA GLY A 131 -20.66 22.97 -8.22
C GLY A 131 -19.45 23.44 -9.01
N MET A 132 -18.69 22.47 -9.51
CA MET A 132 -17.42 22.73 -10.20
C MET A 132 -17.60 23.37 -11.58
N ASP A 133 -18.76 23.26 -12.18
CA ASP A 133 -19.06 23.94 -13.45
C ASP A 133 -19.48 25.42 -13.27
N GLY A 134 -19.59 25.88 -12.04
CA GLY A 134 -19.91 27.26 -11.70
C GLY A 134 -21.29 27.72 -12.15
N LEU A 135 -22.21 26.79 -12.39
CA LEU A 135 -23.57 27.02 -12.84
C LEU A 135 -24.56 26.43 -11.85
N ARG A 136 -25.71 27.05 -11.69
CA ARG A 136 -26.84 26.45 -10.99
C ARG A 136 -27.77 25.79 -11.99
N ASN A 137 -28.55 24.84 -11.58
CA ASN A 137 -29.58 24.17 -12.38
C ASN A 137 -30.38 25.08 -13.33
N THR A 138 -30.69 26.31 -12.92
CA THR A 138 -31.37 27.28 -13.77
C THR A 138 -30.51 27.83 -14.89
N ASP A 139 -29.22 28.03 -14.63
CA ASP A 139 -28.23 28.53 -15.57
C ASP A 139 -27.75 27.41 -16.49
N GLU A 140 -27.58 26.20 -15.97
CA GLU A 140 -27.28 24.99 -16.73
C GLU A 140 -28.31 24.68 -17.80
N LYS A 141 -29.61 24.83 -17.47
CA LYS A 141 -30.69 24.64 -18.45
C LYS A 141 -30.58 25.59 -19.64
N LEU A 142 -30.11 26.80 -19.42
CA LEU A 142 -29.88 27.76 -20.49
C LEU A 142 -28.56 27.44 -21.23
N PHE A 143 -27.54 27.07 -20.49
CA PHE A 143 -26.20 26.81 -21.02
C PHE A 143 -26.20 25.55 -21.90
N PHE A 144 -26.80 24.46 -21.41
CA PHE A 144 -26.83 23.17 -22.12
C PHE A 144 -28.06 22.96 -22.99
N ASP A 145 -28.95 23.96 -23.13
CA ASP A 145 -30.19 23.83 -23.87
C ASP A 145 -29.99 23.28 -25.30
N SER A 146 -29.19 23.96 -26.10
CA SER A 146 -29.00 23.62 -27.51
C SER A 146 -28.10 22.39 -27.72
N VAL A 147 -27.11 22.20 -26.86
CA VAL A 147 -26.09 21.16 -27.02
C VAL A 147 -26.50 19.80 -26.46
N TYR A 148 -27.49 19.78 -25.54
CA TYR A 148 -27.90 18.56 -24.86
C TYR A 148 -29.41 18.43 -24.69
N ILE A 149 -30.06 19.34 -23.94
CA ILE A 149 -31.45 19.19 -23.52
C ILE A 149 -32.42 19.11 -24.70
N ASN A 150 -32.34 20.05 -25.66
CA ASN A 150 -33.15 20.03 -26.86
C ASN A 150 -32.86 18.85 -27.81
N GLN A 151 -31.63 18.33 -27.79
CA GLN A 151 -31.30 17.13 -28.53
C GLN A 151 -32.01 15.91 -27.94
N LEU A 152 -32.02 15.78 -26.59
CA LEU A 152 -32.81 14.73 -25.90
C LEU A 152 -34.29 14.83 -26.19
N LEU A 153 -34.84 16.04 -26.13
CA LEU A 153 -36.24 16.29 -26.48
C LEU A 153 -36.57 15.83 -27.89
N THR A 154 -35.69 16.16 -28.85
CA THR A 154 -35.92 15.82 -30.25
C THR A 154 -35.78 14.33 -30.50
N THR A 155 -34.82 13.67 -29.81
CA THR A 155 -34.53 12.27 -30.04
C THR A 155 -35.46 11.31 -29.32
N TYR A 156 -35.79 11.60 -28.05
CA TYR A 156 -36.54 10.70 -27.19
C TYR A 156 -37.92 11.21 -26.76
N GLY A 157 -38.22 12.48 -27.01
CA GLY A 157 -39.49 13.10 -26.65
C GLY A 157 -39.58 13.58 -25.21
N ALA A 158 -40.56 14.42 -24.95
CA ALA A 158 -40.75 15.12 -23.66
C ALA A 158 -41.12 14.18 -22.48
N THR A 159 -41.56 12.95 -22.77
CA THR A 159 -41.96 11.96 -21.75
C THR A 159 -40.87 10.99 -21.40
N SER A 160 -39.69 11.05 -22.05
CA SER A 160 -38.57 10.18 -21.75
C SER A 160 -37.92 10.53 -20.40
N LEU A 161 -37.41 9.51 -19.69
CA LEU A 161 -36.70 9.72 -18.43
C LEU A 161 -35.40 10.49 -18.65
N ALA A 162 -34.72 10.24 -19.76
CA ALA A 162 -33.49 10.95 -20.14
C ALA A 162 -33.74 12.47 -20.22
N TYR A 163 -34.77 12.90 -20.95
CA TYR A 163 -35.15 14.31 -21.04
C TYR A 163 -35.58 14.89 -19.68
N GLY A 164 -36.43 14.16 -18.95
CA GLY A 164 -36.92 14.60 -17.64
C GLY A 164 -35.82 14.80 -16.60
N ASN A 165 -34.81 13.93 -16.60
CA ASN A 165 -33.63 14.05 -15.72
C ASN A 165 -32.75 15.24 -16.14
N ALA A 166 -32.47 15.38 -17.43
CA ALA A 166 -31.62 16.46 -17.96
C ALA A 166 -32.28 17.86 -17.80
N VAL A 167 -33.60 17.95 -17.80
CA VAL A 167 -34.33 19.22 -17.49
C VAL A 167 -34.26 19.54 -16.00
N LYS A 168 -34.16 18.54 -15.15
CA LYS A 168 -34.13 18.74 -13.71
C LYS A 168 -32.73 19.16 -13.23
N ASP A 169 -31.74 18.41 -13.63
CA ASP A 169 -30.34 18.53 -13.24
C ASP A 169 -29.46 18.15 -14.45
N PRO A 170 -29.11 19.14 -15.32
CA PRO A 170 -28.35 18.85 -16.54
C PRO A 170 -26.96 18.30 -16.31
N SER A 171 -26.26 18.77 -15.29
CA SER A 171 -24.90 18.35 -14.96
C SER A 171 -24.86 17.10 -14.09
N ALA A 172 -25.99 16.66 -13.56
CA ALA A 172 -26.14 15.54 -12.63
C ALA A 172 -25.26 15.68 -11.39
N ASP A 173 -25.15 16.90 -10.83
CA ASP A 173 -24.29 17.23 -9.72
C ASP A 173 -25.02 17.82 -8.49
N ASP A 174 -26.35 17.76 -8.46
CA ASP A 174 -27.19 18.09 -7.30
C ASP A 174 -26.76 17.25 -6.07
N PHE A 175 -26.27 17.89 -5.02
CA PHE A 175 -26.00 17.26 -3.74
C PHE A 175 -27.28 16.86 -3.02
N HIS A 176 -27.28 15.67 -2.41
CA HIS A 176 -28.35 15.29 -1.48
C HIS A 176 -27.74 14.53 -0.28
N TYR A 177 -28.09 15.00 0.92
CA TYR A 177 -27.64 14.37 2.14
C TYR A 177 -28.30 12.99 2.34
N PHE A 178 -27.50 11.95 2.59
CA PHE A 178 -27.98 10.56 2.63
C PHE A 178 -29.02 10.26 3.72
N ARG A 179 -29.14 11.10 4.74
CA ARG A 179 -30.19 11.04 5.79
C ARG A 179 -31.36 11.96 5.53
N GLY A 180 -31.58 12.37 4.31
CA GLY A 180 -32.67 13.26 3.98
C GLY A 180 -34.04 12.77 4.51
N SER A 181 -34.81 13.62 5.11
CA SER A 181 -36.15 13.31 5.65
C SER A 181 -37.12 12.89 4.54
N ASP A 182 -36.92 13.38 3.33
CA ASP A 182 -37.68 12.98 2.14
C ASP A 182 -37.35 11.52 1.73
N PHE A 183 -36.10 11.09 1.89
CA PHE A 183 -35.70 9.70 1.69
C PHE A 183 -36.39 8.76 2.70
N ASP A 184 -36.49 9.19 3.97
CA ASP A 184 -37.19 8.43 5.00
C ASP A 184 -38.67 8.28 4.69
N ALA A 185 -39.32 9.38 4.29
CA ALA A 185 -40.72 9.39 3.91
C ALA A 185 -41.05 8.47 2.71
N LYS A 186 -40.09 8.30 1.80
CA LYS A 186 -40.21 7.43 0.62
C LYS A 186 -39.63 6.03 0.83
N SER A 187 -39.06 5.76 1.99
CA SER A 187 -38.36 4.51 2.31
C SER A 187 -37.27 4.12 1.26
N ILE A 188 -36.49 5.13 0.84
CA ILE A 188 -35.44 4.95 -0.16
C ILE A 188 -34.33 4.06 0.40
N ALA A 189 -33.90 3.07 -0.39
CA ALA A 189 -32.84 2.15 -0.04
C ALA A 189 -31.48 2.86 0.10
N ILE A 190 -30.59 2.30 0.94
CA ILE A 190 -29.32 2.94 1.33
C ILE A 190 -28.42 3.30 0.13
N LEU A 191 -28.35 2.47 -0.90
CA LEU A 191 -27.51 2.74 -2.07
C LEU A 191 -27.99 3.95 -2.86
N GLU A 192 -29.31 4.09 -3.04
CA GLU A 192 -29.89 5.26 -3.71
C GLU A 192 -29.70 6.55 -2.90
N ARG A 193 -29.63 6.45 -1.57
CA ARG A 193 -29.36 7.60 -0.69
C ARG A 193 -27.96 8.17 -0.86
N TYR A 194 -26.96 7.30 -1.14
CA TYR A 194 -25.56 7.73 -1.34
C TYR A 194 -25.27 8.19 -2.76
N LYS A 195 -26.20 8.05 -3.70
CA LYS A 195 -25.97 8.33 -5.11
C LYS A 195 -25.55 9.76 -5.39
N ASN A 196 -26.16 10.72 -4.68
CA ASN A 196 -25.92 12.15 -4.84
C ASN A 196 -25.13 12.76 -3.65
N PHE A 197 -24.59 11.92 -2.76
CA PHE A 197 -23.89 12.40 -1.56
C PHE A 197 -22.55 13.07 -1.85
N ASN A 198 -21.88 12.68 -2.94
CA ASN A 198 -20.61 13.26 -3.37
C ASN A 198 -20.77 14.31 -4.47
N ASN A 199 -21.98 14.70 -4.78
CA ASN A 199 -22.26 15.77 -5.74
C ASN A 199 -21.92 17.13 -5.15
N THR A 200 -21.69 18.11 -6.00
CA THR A 200 -21.06 19.37 -5.64
C THR A 200 -22.02 20.54 -5.54
N GLU A 201 -23.06 20.63 -6.37
CA GLU A 201 -24.03 21.72 -6.29
C GLU A 201 -24.85 21.65 -5.00
N GLY A 202 -24.83 22.70 -4.19
CA GLY A 202 -25.59 22.81 -2.97
C GLY A 202 -25.09 21.97 -1.79
N ASN A 203 -23.81 21.56 -1.78
CA ASN A 203 -23.25 20.75 -0.71
C ASN A 203 -22.82 21.55 0.54
N SER A 204 -22.86 22.88 0.49
CA SER A 204 -22.48 23.77 1.58
C SER A 204 -23.69 24.46 2.24
N VAL A 205 -24.73 23.70 2.53
CA VAL A 205 -25.95 24.22 3.20
C VAL A 205 -25.62 24.79 4.59
N THR A 206 -26.26 25.90 4.92
CA THR A 206 -26.23 26.47 6.28
C THR A 206 -27.40 25.92 7.10
N THR A 207 -27.37 26.14 8.42
CA THR A 207 -28.49 25.78 9.31
C THR A 207 -29.81 26.48 8.92
N ASP A 208 -29.72 27.64 8.31
CA ASP A 208 -30.87 28.44 7.91
C ASP A 208 -31.46 27.97 6.56
N ASN A 209 -30.64 27.38 5.70
CA ASN A 209 -31.03 26.92 4.38
C ASN A 209 -31.13 25.38 4.27
N SER A 210 -30.80 24.64 5.33
CA SER A 210 -30.93 23.19 5.31
C SER A 210 -32.40 22.78 5.29
N PRO A 211 -32.82 21.92 4.36
CA PRO A 211 -34.15 21.32 4.38
C PRO A 211 -34.33 20.32 5.53
N GLU A 212 -33.24 19.97 6.21
CA GLU A 212 -33.22 18.95 7.25
C GLU A 212 -33.41 19.53 8.65
N SER A 213 -34.10 18.81 9.50
CA SER A 213 -34.39 19.21 10.90
C SER A 213 -33.20 18.95 11.86
N TYR A 214 -32.12 18.37 11.39
CA TYR A 214 -30.92 18.06 12.15
C TYR A 214 -29.66 18.50 11.40
N PRO A 215 -28.53 18.67 12.10
CA PRO A 215 -27.26 19.06 11.44
C PRO A 215 -26.86 18.07 10.36
N THR A 216 -26.62 18.56 9.16
CA THR A 216 -26.12 17.82 8.04
C THR A 216 -24.59 17.96 7.96
N ALA A 217 -23.92 17.00 7.34
CA ALA A 217 -22.52 17.16 6.97
C ALA A 217 -22.46 18.13 5.78
N ALA A 218 -22.13 19.40 6.05
CA ALA A 218 -21.98 20.43 5.03
C ALA A 218 -20.50 20.78 4.86
N SER A 219 -20.09 21.03 3.62
CA SER A 219 -18.77 21.59 3.33
C SER A 219 -18.77 23.08 3.68
N SER A 220 -17.73 23.57 4.35
CA SER A 220 -17.50 25.01 4.54
C SER A 220 -16.53 25.58 3.50
N GLN A 221 -15.94 24.72 2.68
CA GLN A 221 -14.96 25.07 1.67
C GLN A 221 -15.45 24.63 0.30
N PRO A 222 -15.18 25.44 -0.74
CA PRO A 222 -15.54 25.10 -2.11
C PRO A 222 -14.82 23.85 -2.60
N ASN A 223 -15.45 23.13 -3.51
CA ASN A 223 -14.78 22.10 -4.27
C ASN A 223 -13.81 22.73 -5.28
N THR A 224 -12.69 22.06 -5.52
CA THR A 224 -11.64 22.56 -6.40
C THR A 224 -10.89 21.42 -7.04
N GLU A 225 -10.31 21.67 -8.20
CA GLU A 225 -9.40 20.73 -8.88
C GLU A 225 -8.06 20.58 -8.14
N ASP A 226 -7.64 21.58 -7.35
CA ASP A 226 -6.45 21.51 -6.50
C ASP A 226 -6.70 20.66 -5.24
N LEU A 227 -6.63 19.35 -5.37
CA LEU A 227 -6.90 18.39 -4.28
C LEU A 227 -5.87 18.45 -3.16
N ASN A 228 -4.63 18.75 -3.49
CA ASN A 228 -3.55 18.81 -2.51
C ASN A 228 -3.44 20.18 -1.82
N ARG A 229 -4.15 21.19 -2.34
CA ARG A 229 -4.20 22.58 -1.86
C ARG A 229 -2.82 23.25 -1.82
N ASP A 230 -2.01 23.01 -2.83
CA ASP A 230 -0.70 23.66 -2.97
C ASP A 230 -0.77 24.94 -3.83
N ASN A 231 -1.97 25.34 -4.26
CA ASN A 231 -2.26 26.46 -5.15
C ASN A 231 -1.66 26.32 -6.55
N THR A 232 -1.37 25.09 -6.96
CA THR A 232 -0.96 24.76 -8.33
C THR A 232 -1.83 23.64 -8.87
N LEU A 233 -2.17 23.70 -10.14
CA LEU A 233 -2.87 22.62 -10.84
C LEU A 233 -1.82 21.68 -11.46
N SER A 234 -1.76 20.46 -10.97
CA SER A 234 -0.88 19.43 -11.54
C SER A 234 -1.53 18.83 -12.79
N GLU A 235 -0.87 18.91 -13.94
CA GLU A 235 -1.32 18.31 -15.20
C GLU A 235 -0.52 17.05 -15.57
N THR A 236 0.42 16.63 -14.71
CA THR A 236 1.34 15.54 -15.03
C THR A 236 0.71 14.20 -14.74
N GLU A 237 0.68 13.33 -15.72
CA GLU A 237 0.31 11.91 -15.60
C GLU A 237 1.58 11.04 -15.56
N SER A 238 2.05 10.67 -14.36
CA SER A 238 3.25 9.86 -14.14
C SER A 238 3.06 8.95 -12.92
N TYR A 239 2.66 7.69 -13.16
CA TYR A 239 2.21 6.79 -12.12
C TYR A 239 2.53 5.32 -12.39
N PHE A 240 2.58 4.53 -11.33
CA PHE A 240 2.55 3.07 -11.37
C PHE A 240 1.11 2.58 -11.37
N GLN A 241 0.82 1.61 -12.23
CA GLN A 241 -0.51 1.03 -12.41
C GLN A 241 -0.52 -0.41 -11.95
N TYR A 242 -1.57 -0.77 -11.18
CA TYR A 242 -1.87 -2.13 -10.73
C TYR A 242 -3.27 -2.47 -11.19
N LYS A 243 -3.42 -3.65 -11.79
CA LYS A 243 -4.70 -4.11 -12.32
C LYS A 243 -5.29 -5.18 -11.41
N VAL A 244 -6.48 -4.95 -10.91
CA VAL A 244 -7.29 -5.94 -10.19
C VAL A 244 -8.46 -6.31 -11.09
N ARG A 245 -8.52 -7.56 -11.52
CA ARG A 245 -9.67 -8.06 -12.28
C ARG A 245 -10.81 -8.37 -11.31
N LEU A 246 -11.93 -7.68 -11.45
CA LEU A 246 -13.15 -7.97 -10.71
C LEU A 246 -14.04 -8.88 -11.58
N ASP A 247 -13.94 -10.17 -11.35
CA ASP A 247 -14.67 -11.20 -12.10
C ASP A 247 -15.09 -12.31 -11.13
N PRO A 248 -16.36 -12.78 -11.15
CA PRO A 248 -16.80 -13.83 -10.25
C PRO A 248 -15.93 -15.09 -10.27
N GLU A 249 -15.35 -15.43 -11.43
CA GLU A 249 -14.51 -16.62 -11.61
C GLU A 249 -13.08 -16.42 -11.11
N GLU A 250 -12.62 -15.18 -10.92
CA GLU A 250 -11.26 -14.85 -10.50
C GLU A 250 -11.17 -14.41 -9.01
N MET A 251 -12.28 -14.41 -8.27
CA MET A 251 -12.30 -14.09 -6.84
C MET A 251 -11.81 -15.29 -6.01
N ILE A 252 -10.53 -15.64 -6.17
CA ILE A 252 -9.91 -16.83 -5.56
C ILE A 252 -8.66 -16.42 -4.78
N VAL A 253 -8.54 -16.89 -3.53
CA VAL A 253 -7.35 -16.67 -2.69
C VAL A 253 -6.09 -17.21 -3.37
N GLY A 254 -5.01 -16.43 -3.36
CA GLY A 254 -3.75 -16.72 -4.03
C GLY A 254 -3.67 -16.25 -5.48
N GLN A 255 -4.72 -15.62 -6.01
CA GLN A 255 -4.76 -15.02 -7.35
C GLN A 255 -5.22 -13.57 -7.26
N ASN A 256 -4.92 -12.75 -8.30
CA ASN A 256 -5.45 -11.40 -8.45
C ASN A 256 -5.25 -10.51 -7.22
N TYR A 257 -4.12 -10.67 -6.52
CA TYR A 257 -3.76 -10.02 -5.25
C TYR A 257 -4.66 -10.37 -4.05
N ILE A 258 -5.52 -11.38 -4.15
CA ILE A 258 -6.37 -11.80 -3.04
C ILE A 258 -5.54 -12.67 -2.09
N SER A 259 -5.35 -12.20 -0.86
CA SER A 259 -4.55 -12.87 0.16
C SER A 259 -5.38 -13.66 1.17
N ASP A 260 -6.63 -13.25 1.41
CA ASP A 260 -7.51 -13.92 2.38
C ASP A 260 -8.99 -13.73 2.01
N VAL A 261 -9.85 -14.58 2.55
CA VAL A 261 -11.31 -14.49 2.45
C VAL A 261 -11.97 -14.72 3.81
N LEU A 262 -12.85 -13.80 4.20
CA LEU A 262 -13.67 -13.93 5.39
C LEU A 262 -15.12 -14.16 4.99
N GLU A 263 -15.67 -15.30 5.34
CA GLU A 263 -17.09 -15.61 5.17
C GLU A 263 -17.83 -15.36 6.49
N THR A 264 -18.94 -14.64 6.42
CA THR A 264 -19.77 -14.35 7.58
C THR A 264 -21.24 -14.30 7.21
N THR A 265 -22.09 -14.43 8.21
CA THR A 265 -23.54 -14.34 8.03
C THR A 265 -24.05 -13.04 8.65
N VAL A 266 -24.85 -12.31 7.89
CA VAL A 266 -25.54 -11.12 8.38
C VAL A 266 -27.05 -11.34 8.37
N LYS A 267 -27.71 -10.80 9.39
CA LYS A 267 -29.17 -10.75 9.43
C LYS A 267 -29.63 -9.41 8.90
N THR A 268 -30.33 -9.43 7.79
CA THR A 268 -30.89 -8.23 7.17
C THR A 268 -32.10 -7.72 7.95
N GLU A 269 -32.50 -6.46 7.74
CA GLU A 269 -33.60 -5.81 8.43
C GLU A 269 -34.93 -6.55 8.24
N ASN A 270 -35.16 -7.17 7.11
CA ASN A 270 -36.32 -8.01 6.82
C ASN A 270 -36.25 -9.39 7.52
N GLY A 271 -35.23 -9.65 8.34
CA GLY A 271 -35.05 -10.86 9.12
C GLY A 271 -34.44 -12.04 8.36
N GLN A 272 -34.08 -11.88 7.07
CA GLN A 272 -33.38 -12.91 6.31
C GLN A 272 -31.92 -12.99 6.75
N THR A 273 -31.36 -14.20 6.74
CA THR A 273 -29.93 -14.42 6.97
C THR A 273 -29.27 -14.52 5.60
N ARG A 274 -28.21 -13.74 5.37
CA ARG A 274 -27.43 -13.77 4.13
C ARG A 274 -25.98 -14.09 4.43
N ASN A 275 -25.36 -14.92 3.60
CA ASN A 275 -23.93 -15.14 3.61
C ASN A 275 -23.25 -14.03 2.81
N ILE A 276 -22.24 -13.42 3.39
CA ILE A 276 -21.41 -12.43 2.73
C ILE A 276 -19.95 -12.84 2.82
N LYS A 277 -19.20 -12.50 1.76
CA LYS A 277 -17.77 -12.72 1.67
C LYS A 277 -17.07 -11.38 1.64
N TRP A 278 -15.93 -11.33 2.31
CA TRP A 278 -14.99 -10.22 2.23
C TRP A 278 -13.66 -10.76 1.78
N TYR A 279 -13.09 -10.15 0.76
CA TYR A 279 -11.78 -10.50 0.22
C TYR A 279 -10.76 -9.48 0.67
N GLN A 280 -9.63 -9.96 1.19
CA GLN A 280 -8.47 -9.12 1.46
C GLN A 280 -7.61 -9.07 0.21
N PHE A 281 -7.39 -7.87 -0.31
CA PHE A 281 -6.46 -7.62 -1.39
C PHE A 281 -5.18 -7.05 -0.82
N ARG A 282 -4.06 -7.58 -1.29
CA ARG A 282 -2.73 -7.16 -0.88
C ARG A 282 -1.87 -6.93 -2.11
N VAL A 283 -1.84 -5.69 -2.59
CA VAL A 283 -1.18 -5.28 -3.83
C VAL A 283 0.26 -4.87 -3.52
N PRO A 284 1.27 -5.59 -4.02
CA PRO A 284 2.68 -5.27 -3.76
C PRO A 284 3.09 -4.00 -4.52
N VAL A 285 3.48 -2.96 -3.78
CA VAL A 285 3.80 -1.64 -4.34
C VAL A 285 4.97 -1.70 -5.34
N TYR A 286 5.97 -2.53 -5.07
CA TYR A 286 7.17 -2.61 -5.91
C TYR A 286 7.04 -3.57 -7.11
N GLN A 287 5.83 -4.09 -7.38
CA GLN A 287 5.54 -4.98 -8.51
C GLN A 287 4.38 -4.42 -9.35
N PRO A 288 4.52 -3.22 -9.94
CA PRO A 288 3.47 -2.65 -10.78
C PRO A 288 3.34 -3.41 -12.11
N ASP A 289 2.11 -3.52 -12.60
CA ASP A 289 1.86 -4.08 -13.94
C ASP A 289 2.40 -3.16 -15.04
N LYS A 290 2.40 -1.84 -14.79
CA LYS A 290 2.85 -0.84 -15.76
C LYS A 290 3.35 0.42 -15.09
N ALA A 291 4.41 1.02 -15.64
CA ALA A 291 4.83 2.39 -15.34
C ALA A 291 4.41 3.32 -16.50
N VAL A 292 3.73 4.40 -16.18
CA VAL A 292 3.19 5.38 -17.13
C VAL A 292 3.87 6.74 -16.92
N GLY A 293 4.05 7.53 -17.98
CA GLY A 293 4.59 8.89 -17.89
C GLY A 293 6.05 8.99 -17.46
N GLY A 294 6.79 7.88 -17.50
CA GLY A 294 8.23 7.87 -17.23
C GLY A 294 8.59 7.88 -15.73
N ILE A 295 7.67 7.51 -14.84
CA ILE A 295 7.97 7.29 -13.43
C ILE A 295 9.00 6.16 -13.27
N ARG A 296 9.96 6.32 -12.34
CA ARG A 296 11.07 5.36 -12.15
C ARG A 296 11.28 4.91 -10.72
N ASP A 297 10.82 5.70 -9.75
CA ASP A 297 11.01 5.43 -8.32
C ASP A 297 9.75 5.80 -7.53
N PHE A 298 9.73 5.38 -6.25
CA PHE A 298 8.62 5.58 -5.35
C PHE A 298 8.85 6.73 -4.35
N LYS A 299 9.71 7.70 -4.69
CA LYS A 299 10.06 8.84 -3.81
C LYS A 299 9.07 9.99 -3.87
N SER A 300 8.23 10.03 -4.91
CA SER A 300 7.25 11.10 -5.08
C SER A 300 5.90 10.55 -5.54
N ILE A 301 5.23 9.85 -4.65
CA ILE A 301 3.88 9.30 -4.84
C ILE A 301 2.89 10.27 -4.18
N ARG A 302 2.40 11.24 -4.93
CA ARG A 302 1.57 12.34 -4.39
C ARG A 302 0.09 11.96 -4.28
N PHE A 303 -0.39 11.13 -5.22
CA PHE A 303 -1.79 10.78 -5.34
C PHE A 303 -2.00 9.28 -5.47
N MET A 304 -3.18 8.85 -5.04
CA MET A 304 -3.76 7.55 -5.34
C MET A 304 -5.05 7.77 -6.10
N ARG A 305 -5.21 7.04 -7.23
CA ARG A 305 -6.44 7.04 -8.03
C ARG A 305 -6.94 5.62 -8.22
N LEU A 306 -8.23 5.39 -7.96
CA LEU A 306 -8.93 4.16 -8.30
C LEU A 306 -9.75 4.41 -9.56
N VAL A 307 -9.70 3.50 -10.52
CA VAL A 307 -10.48 3.59 -11.77
C VAL A 307 -11.18 2.25 -12.00
N LEU A 308 -12.49 2.32 -12.24
CA LEU A 308 -13.31 1.19 -12.66
C LEU A 308 -13.64 1.33 -14.15
N THR A 309 -13.45 0.28 -14.93
CA THR A 309 -13.71 0.27 -16.37
C THR A 309 -14.07 -1.14 -16.86
N ASP A 310 -14.52 -1.24 -18.10
CA ASP A 310 -14.90 -2.51 -18.76
C ASP A 310 -16.06 -3.25 -18.08
N PHE A 311 -16.98 -2.52 -17.46
CA PHE A 311 -18.20 -3.10 -16.87
C PHE A 311 -19.39 -2.95 -17.81
N TYR A 312 -20.03 -4.07 -18.14
CA TYR A 312 -21.30 -4.09 -18.88
C TYR A 312 -22.51 -3.93 -17.97
N GLN A 313 -22.36 -4.21 -16.69
CA GLN A 313 -23.43 -4.20 -15.69
C GLN A 313 -23.01 -3.31 -14.51
N PRO A 314 -23.98 -2.76 -13.77
CA PRO A 314 -23.70 -1.98 -12.58
C PRO A 314 -22.90 -2.78 -11.54
N ILE A 315 -21.87 -2.19 -10.95
CA ILE A 315 -21.09 -2.78 -9.87
C ILE A 315 -21.07 -1.85 -8.65
N ILE A 316 -21.01 -2.44 -7.47
CA ILE A 316 -20.92 -1.72 -6.21
C ILE A 316 -19.76 -2.30 -5.40
N CYS A 317 -18.68 -1.56 -5.31
CA CYS A 317 -17.53 -1.91 -4.50
C CYS A 317 -17.68 -1.32 -3.09
N ARG A 318 -17.64 -2.17 -2.06
CA ARG A 318 -17.68 -1.76 -0.65
C ARG A 318 -16.36 -2.10 0.01
N PHE A 319 -15.66 -1.08 0.48
CA PHE A 319 -14.38 -1.24 1.16
C PHE A 319 -14.58 -1.09 2.68
N ALA A 320 -14.00 -1.99 3.47
CA ALA A 320 -13.98 -1.90 4.93
C ALA A 320 -12.75 -1.13 5.42
N THR A 321 -11.57 -1.44 4.87
CA THR A 321 -10.31 -0.75 5.12
C THR A 321 -9.62 -0.47 3.79
N PHE A 322 -8.71 0.50 3.80
CA PHE A 322 -7.86 0.80 2.65
C PHE A 322 -6.58 1.46 3.15
N ASP A 323 -5.53 0.67 3.36
CA ASP A 323 -4.35 1.05 4.09
C ASP A 323 -3.07 0.92 3.25
N LEU A 324 -2.09 1.76 3.56
CA LEU A 324 -0.71 1.61 3.10
C LEU A 324 0.08 0.88 4.17
N VAL A 325 0.46 -0.35 3.89
CA VAL A 325 1.14 -1.23 4.84
C VAL A 325 2.65 -1.05 4.73
N ARG A 326 3.27 -0.77 5.87
CA ARG A 326 4.71 -0.62 5.99
C ARG A 326 5.36 -1.94 6.37
N GLY A 327 6.46 -2.28 5.68
CA GLY A 327 7.32 -3.38 6.08
C GLY A 327 8.24 -2.98 7.23
N GLU A 328 8.58 -3.94 8.08
CA GLU A 328 9.62 -3.75 9.11
C GLU A 328 11.02 -3.79 8.52
N TRP A 329 11.22 -4.64 7.51
CA TRP A 329 12.48 -4.88 6.86
C TRP A 329 12.59 -4.08 5.57
N ARG A 330 13.72 -3.39 5.39
CA ARG A 330 14.02 -2.60 4.21
C ARG A 330 15.03 -3.32 3.34
N ARG A 331 14.79 -3.37 2.04
CA ARG A 331 15.77 -3.87 1.08
C ARG A 331 17.02 -2.98 1.10
N TYR A 332 18.19 -3.61 1.17
CA TYR A 332 19.46 -2.93 0.95
C TYR A 332 19.76 -2.96 -0.55
N ASN A 333 19.70 -1.77 -1.18
CA ASN A 333 19.71 -1.64 -2.64
C ASN A 333 21.11 -1.69 -3.27
N PHE A 334 22.13 -1.98 -2.47
CA PHE A 334 23.49 -2.04 -2.96
C PHE A 334 24.06 -3.44 -2.86
N SER A 335 25.00 -3.77 -3.76
CA SER A 335 25.76 -5.01 -3.69
C SER A 335 26.71 -5.00 -2.49
N LEU A 336 26.93 -6.16 -1.91
CA LEU A 336 27.91 -6.40 -0.85
C LEU A 336 28.89 -7.46 -1.35
N ALA A 337 29.64 -7.13 -2.40
CA ALA A 337 30.45 -8.08 -3.15
C ALA A 337 31.59 -8.71 -2.34
N GLU A 338 32.14 -8.00 -1.36
CA GLU A 338 33.16 -8.54 -0.45
C GLU A 338 32.81 -8.22 1.00
N GLU A 339 33.40 -8.97 1.93
CA GLU A 339 33.15 -8.80 3.34
C GLU A 339 33.58 -7.40 3.80
N GLY A 340 32.63 -6.57 4.19
CA GLY A 340 32.87 -5.22 4.69
C GLY A 340 33.00 -4.12 3.64
N GLU A 341 32.94 -4.43 2.34
CA GLU A 341 32.96 -3.41 1.30
C GLU A 341 31.57 -2.96 0.90
N TYR A 342 31.41 -1.64 0.83
CA TYR A 342 30.27 -0.99 0.23
C TYR A 342 30.59 -0.71 -1.25
N LEU A 343 30.05 -1.52 -2.12
CA LEU A 343 30.06 -1.23 -3.55
C LEU A 343 28.66 -0.71 -3.92
N ALA A 344 28.59 0.53 -4.40
CA ALA A 344 27.41 0.98 -5.09
C ALA A 344 27.15 0.00 -6.24
N SER A 345 25.97 -0.60 -6.30
CA SER A 345 25.67 -1.48 -7.40
C SER A 345 25.66 -0.67 -8.69
N ASP A 346 26.63 -0.89 -9.57
CA ASP A 346 26.34 -0.84 -10.98
C ASP A 346 25.40 -2.02 -11.21
N ASP A 347 24.12 -1.82 -10.95
CA ASP A 347 23.10 -2.82 -11.21
C ASP A 347 23.02 -3.00 -12.72
N ASP A 348 23.79 -3.97 -13.22
CA ASP A 348 23.74 -4.38 -14.63
C ASP A 348 22.45 -5.17 -14.94
N GLY A 349 21.49 -5.17 -13.98
CA GLY A 349 20.16 -5.77 -14.12
C GLY A 349 20.14 -7.29 -14.15
N GLU A 350 21.27 -7.97 -13.91
CA GLU A 350 21.33 -9.43 -13.95
C GLU A 350 20.94 -10.09 -12.64
N THR A 351 21.37 -9.55 -11.47
CA THR A 351 21.00 -10.10 -10.16
C THR A 351 19.65 -9.59 -9.72
N THR A 352 18.67 -10.48 -9.57
CA THR A 352 17.38 -10.14 -8.99
C THR A 352 17.38 -10.43 -7.49
N PHE A 353 16.77 -9.53 -6.71
CA PHE A 353 16.60 -9.70 -5.28
C PHE A 353 15.21 -9.24 -4.86
N ASP A 354 14.43 -10.14 -4.28
CA ASP A 354 13.11 -9.84 -3.78
C ASP A 354 13.00 -10.16 -2.28
N VAL A 355 12.24 -9.31 -1.57
CA VAL A 355 11.98 -9.44 -0.14
C VAL A 355 10.47 -9.52 0.03
N SER A 356 9.99 -10.64 0.57
CA SER A 356 8.58 -10.92 0.75
C SER A 356 8.32 -11.63 2.07
N ALA A 357 7.14 -12.12 2.29
CA ALA A 357 6.80 -12.96 3.42
C ALA A 357 6.15 -14.26 2.95
N VAL A 358 6.39 -15.34 3.67
CA VAL A 358 5.69 -16.60 3.54
C VAL A 358 4.98 -16.90 4.85
N ASN A 359 3.74 -17.40 4.79
CA ASN A 359 2.92 -17.63 5.97
C ASN A 359 2.16 -18.96 5.89
N ILE A 360 1.62 -19.40 7.04
CA ILE A 360 0.99 -20.72 7.12
C ILE A 360 -0.36 -20.78 6.38
N GLU A 361 -1.09 -19.67 6.32
CA GLU A 361 -2.43 -19.64 5.71
C GLU A 361 -2.34 -19.70 4.18
N GLU A 362 -1.45 -18.92 3.57
CA GLU A 362 -1.31 -18.82 2.12
C GLU A 362 -0.37 -19.90 1.55
N ASN A 363 0.68 -20.26 2.29
CA ASN A 363 1.77 -21.07 1.80
C ASN A 363 1.83 -22.47 2.44
N GLY A 364 0.88 -22.84 3.30
CA GLY A 364 0.82 -24.16 3.91
C GLY A 364 0.67 -25.31 2.90
N ASN A 365 0.20 -25.03 1.68
CA ASN A 365 0.08 -25.99 0.58
C ASN A 365 0.96 -25.64 -0.63
N ARG A 366 1.93 -24.74 -0.45
CA ARG A 366 2.84 -24.31 -1.51
C ARG A 366 3.67 -25.49 -2.06
N SER A 367 4.00 -25.45 -3.35
CA SER A 367 4.98 -26.32 -4.00
C SER A 367 6.17 -25.46 -4.45
N PRO A 368 7.44 -25.93 -4.44
CA PRO A 368 7.86 -27.32 -4.17
C PRO A 368 7.98 -27.69 -2.69
N ILE A 369 8.06 -26.73 -1.78
CA ILE A 369 8.13 -26.94 -0.33
C ILE A 369 7.01 -26.12 0.32
N ASN A 370 6.19 -26.79 1.11
CA ASN A 370 5.12 -26.13 1.88
C ASN A 370 5.70 -25.41 3.10
N TYR A 371 5.09 -24.27 3.45
CA TYR A 371 5.45 -23.58 4.68
C TYR A 371 4.92 -24.34 5.90
N VAL A 372 5.80 -24.54 6.87
CA VAL A 372 5.46 -25.11 8.18
C VAL A 372 6.15 -24.30 9.26
N LEU A 373 5.61 -24.29 10.46
CA LEU A 373 6.22 -23.61 11.59
C LEU A 373 7.58 -24.23 11.96
N PRO A 374 8.55 -23.41 12.39
CA PRO A 374 9.79 -23.93 12.95
C PRO A 374 9.54 -24.84 14.15
N PRO A 375 10.41 -25.83 14.38
CA PRO A 375 10.24 -26.74 15.51
C PRO A 375 10.19 -26.03 16.86
N GLY A 376 9.13 -26.30 17.65
CA GLY A 376 8.94 -25.71 18.97
C GLY A 376 8.27 -24.32 18.96
N ILE A 377 7.88 -23.81 17.80
CA ILE A 377 7.06 -22.60 17.67
C ILE A 377 5.60 -23.01 17.54
N GLU A 378 4.74 -22.36 18.30
CA GLU A 378 3.29 -22.53 18.27
C GLU A 378 2.63 -21.24 17.85
N GLN A 379 1.54 -21.33 17.09
CA GLN A 379 0.77 -20.14 16.70
C GLN A 379 0.17 -19.45 17.94
N GLU A 380 0.34 -18.16 18.05
CA GLU A 380 -0.32 -17.37 19.07
C GLU A 380 -1.83 -17.34 18.84
N VAL A 381 -2.58 -17.44 19.95
CA VAL A 381 -4.05 -17.37 19.92
C VAL A 381 -4.47 -15.95 20.28
N ASP A 382 -5.22 -15.31 19.41
CA ASP A 382 -5.82 -14.01 19.71
C ASP A 382 -6.96 -14.17 20.71
N ASN A 383 -6.69 -13.81 21.95
CA ASN A 383 -7.65 -13.85 23.07
C ASN A 383 -8.51 -12.58 23.16
N THR A 384 -8.34 -11.62 22.25
CA THR A 384 -9.09 -10.34 22.28
C THR A 384 -10.47 -10.46 21.63
N THR A 385 -10.69 -11.51 20.85
CA THR A 385 -11.96 -11.81 20.21
C THR A 385 -12.68 -12.99 20.85
N THR A 386 -14.00 -13.03 20.78
CA THR A 386 -14.82 -14.14 21.30
C THR A 386 -14.65 -15.46 20.52
N SER A 387 -14.08 -15.40 19.30
CA SER A 387 -13.62 -16.55 18.53
C SER A 387 -12.10 -16.67 18.74
N LEU A 388 -11.64 -17.76 19.36
CA LEU A 388 -10.23 -18.10 19.49
C LEU A 388 -9.64 -18.28 18.08
N ARG A 389 -9.15 -17.18 17.48
CA ARG A 389 -8.50 -17.21 16.16
C ARG A 389 -6.99 -17.34 16.39
N GLN A 390 -6.37 -18.30 15.73
CA GLN A 390 -4.90 -18.39 15.68
C GLN A 390 -4.37 -17.26 14.80
N GLN A 391 -3.33 -16.58 15.26
CA GLN A 391 -2.66 -15.56 14.45
C GLN A 391 -1.89 -16.23 13.30
N ASN A 392 -1.88 -15.56 12.15
CA ASN A 392 -1.13 -16.05 11.01
C ASN A 392 0.38 -15.85 11.26
N GLU A 393 1.10 -16.96 11.38
CA GLU A 393 2.55 -16.96 11.58
C GLU A 393 3.28 -16.84 10.25
N GLN A 394 4.26 -15.96 10.17
CA GLN A 394 4.96 -15.65 8.93
C GLN A 394 6.47 -15.60 9.08
N SER A 395 7.18 -15.91 8.00
CA SER A 395 8.62 -15.78 7.88
C SER A 395 9.00 -14.76 6.82
N LEU A 396 10.08 -14.04 7.05
CA LEU A 396 10.68 -13.16 6.05
C LEU A 396 11.36 -14.01 4.98
N VAL A 397 11.13 -13.69 3.73
CA VAL A 397 11.68 -14.36 2.54
C VAL A 397 12.70 -13.47 1.86
N LEU A 398 13.88 -14.02 1.60
CA LEU A 398 14.90 -13.41 0.75
C LEU A 398 15.06 -14.30 -0.49
N LYS A 399 14.57 -13.85 -1.63
CA LYS A 399 14.71 -14.56 -2.91
C LYS A 399 15.76 -13.87 -3.77
N VAL A 400 16.74 -14.63 -4.22
CA VAL A 400 17.79 -14.17 -5.14
C VAL A 400 17.82 -15.02 -6.39
N CYS A 401 18.11 -14.43 -7.52
CA CYS A 401 18.49 -15.15 -8.72
C CYS A 401 19.62 -14.44 -9.45
N ASN A 402 20.44 -15.21 -10.13
CA ASN A 402 21.70 -14.75 -10.73
C ASN A 402 22.63 -14.02 -9.73
N LEU A 403 22.63 -14.45 -8.48
CA LEU A 403 23.56 -13.91 -7.48
C LEU A 403 24.97 -14.33 -7.84
N LYS A 404 25.80 -13.36 -8.22
CA LYS A 404 27.17 -13.60 -8.72
C LYS A 404 28.07 -14.18 -7.65
N ASP A 405 29.11 -14.89 -8.09
CA ASP A 405 30.18 -15.42 -7.22
C ASP A 405 30.81 -14.30 -6.38
N GLY A 406 30.84 -14.46 -5.07
CA GLY A 406 31.34 -13.47 -4.11
C GLY A 406 30.36 -12.34 -3.77
N ASP A 407 29.18 -12.26 -4.39
CA ASP A 407 28.21 -11.20 -4.13
C ASP A 407 27.16 -11.59 -3.06
N SER A 408 26.51 -10.60 -2.51
CA SER A 408 25.45 -10.79 -1.53
C SER A 408 24.36 -9.74 -1.63
N ARG A 409 23.18 -10.11 -1.16
CA ARG A 409 22.01 -9.22 -1.03
C ARG A 409 21.46 -9.32 0.37
N ALA A 410 20.90 -8.23 0.86
CA ALA A 410 20.43 -8.16 2.24
C ALA A 410 19.20 -7.27 2.43
N THR A 411 18.55 -7.51 3.53
CA THR A 411 17.52 -6.63 4.09
C THR A 411 17.94 -6.17 5.48
N TYR A 412 17.46 -5.01 5.91
CA TYR A 412 17.81 -4.46 7.21
C TYR A 412 16.62 -3.80 7.90
N LYS A 413 16.68 -3.73 9.21
CA LYS A 413 15.80 -2.87 10.01
C LYS A 413 16.60 -1.99 10.94
N THR A 414 16.07 -0.80 11.18
CA THR A 414 16.60 0.11 12.19
C THR A 414 16.06 -0.30 13.55
N SER A 415 16.92 -0.34 14.54
CA SER A 415 16.60 -0.67 15.93
C SER A 415 17.34 0.28 16.87
N ASP A 416 17.04 0.25 18.14
CA ASP A 416 17.82 0.89 19.19
C ASP A 416 17.77 -0.03 20.41
N ILE A 417 18.60 -1.08 20.35
CA ILE A 417 18.56 -2.19 21.30
C ILE A 417 19.89 -2.32 22.01
N ASP A 418 19.82 -2.47 23.35
CA ASP A 418 20.96 -2.90 24.18
C ASP A 418 20.94 -4.42 24.33
N LEU A 419 21.89 -5.08 23.66
CA LEU A 419 22.00 -6.54 23.68
C LEU A 419 22.80 -7.09 24.86
N ARG A 420 23.40 -6.26 25.73
CA ARG A 420 24.27 -6.69 26.83
C ARG A 420 23.56 -7.47 27.92
N THR A 421 22.24 -7.31 28.02
CA THR A 421 21.40 -8.02 28.99
C THR A 421 21.05 -9.44 28.57
N TYR A 422 21.40 -9.82 27.34
CA TYR A 422 21.17 -11.16 26.80
C TYR A 422 22.51 -11.85 26.50
N LYS A 423 22.52 -13.17 26.50
CA LYS A 423 23.75 -13.96 26.26
C LYS A 423 23.84 -14.47 24.82
N ARG A 424 22.72 -14.65 24.13
CA ARG A 424 22.64 -15.26 22.80
C ARG A 424 21.61 -14.60 21.91
N ILE A 425 21.83 -14.72 20.61
CA ILE A 425 20.83 -14.44 19.57
C ILE A 425 20.62 -15.70 18.73
N LYS A 426 19.38 -16.01 18.41
CA LYS A 426 18.95 -17.16 17.62
C LYS A 426 18.01 -16.76 16.51
N MET A 427 18.03 -17.53 15.41
CA MET A 427 17.14 -17.34 14.28
C MET A 427 17.06 -18.64 13.48
N PHE A 428 15.85 -19.08 13.13
CA PHE A 428 15.66 -20.19 12.23
C PHE A 428 15.88 -19.75 10.78
N VAL A 429 16.52 -20.61 9.99
CA VAL A 429 16.78 -20.38 8.58
C VAL A 429 16.41 -21.63 7.78
N HIS A 430 15.61 -21.44 6.73
CA HIS A 430 15.34 -22.41 5.69
C HIS A 430 16.00 -21.96 4.39
N ALA A 431 16.44 -22.87 3.57
CA ALA A 431 16.96 -22.60 2.23
C ALA A 431 16.43 -23.59 1.21
N GLU A 432 16.07 -23.08 0.03
CA GLU A 432 15.64 -23.91 -1.11
C GLU A 432 16.19 -23.33 -2.42
N GLY A 433 16.48 -24.19 -3.39
CA GLY A 433 16.79 -23.79 -4.76
C GLY A 433 15.52 -23.55 -5.57
N GLU A 434 15.61 -22.75 -6.61
CA GLU A 434 14.51 -22.59 -7.58
C GLU A 434 14.28 -23.90 -8.34
N GLU A 435 15.36 -24.61 -8.67
CA GLU A 435 15.41 -26.01 -9.04
C GLU A 435 16.14 -26.78 -7.94
N ASP A 436 15.95 -28.08 -7.84
CA ASP A 436 16.61 -28.94 -6.83
C ASP A 436 18.10 -29.15 -7.16
N ASN A 437 18.84 -28.06 -7.37
CA ASN A 437 20.23 -28.05 -7.86
C ASN A 437 21.22 -27.36 -6.91
N LEU A 438 20.75 -26.69 -5.84
CA LEU A 438 21.62 -26.13 -4.83
C LEU A 438 22.27 -27.22 -3.95
N LYS A 439 23.54 -27.05 -3.64
CA LYS A 439 24.31 -27.94 -2.77
C LYS A 439 24.58 -27.26 -1.43
N ASP A 440 24.97 -28.09 -0.45
CA ASP A 440 25.40 -27.61 0.86
C ASP A 440 26.53 -26.59 0.72
N GLY A 441 26.33 -25.38 1.24
CA GLY A 441 27.29 -24.29 1.22
C GLY A 441 27.30 -23.42 -0.06
N ASP A 442 26.54 -23.75 -1.10
CA ASP A 442 26.38 -22.90 -2.29
C ASP A 442 25.84 -21.50 -1.95
N LEU A 443 25.06 -21.41 -0.90
CA LEU A 443 24.60 -20.14 -0.32
C LEU A 443 24.92 -20.11 1.18
N THR A 444 25.18 -18.91 1.68
CA THR A 444 25.31 -18.64 3.12
C THR A 444 24.27 -17.61 3.56
N CYS A 445 23.89 -17.68 4.85
CA CYS A 445 23.08 -16.65 5.49
C CYS A 445 23.93 -15.91 6.51
N PHE A 446 23.84 -14.57 6.52
CA PHE A 446 24.54 -13.78 7.51
C PHE A 446 23.59 -12.85 8.29
N LEU A 447 23.96 -12.60 9.53
CA LEU A 447 23.32 -11.64 10.43
C LEU A 447 24.36 -10.60 10.84
N ARG A 448 24.10 -9.30 10.52
CA ARG A 448 24.90 -8.16 10.98
C ARG A 448 24.22 -7.41 12.10
N LEU A 449 24.99 -7.03 13.10
CA LEU A 449 24.55 -6.25 14.25
C LEU A 449 25.55 -5.11 14.46
N GLY A 450 25.07 -3.85 14.38
CA GLY A 450 25.99 -2.73 14.52
C GLY A 450 25.33 -1.37 14.75
N THR A 451 26.14 -0.35 14.84
CA THR A 451 25.69 1.05 14.80
C THR A 451 25.36 1.49 13.38
N ASP A 452 25.97 0.83 12.41
CA ASP A 452 25.69 0.89 10.99
C ASP A 452 25.98 -0.49 10.37
N PHE A 453 25.67 -0.68 9.08
CA PHE A 453 25.85 -1.95 8.41
C PHE A 453 27.03 -1.98 7.41
N THR A 454 27.83 -0.91 7.32
CA THR A 454 28.96 -0.80 6.40
C THR A 454 30.31 -0.66 7.11
N SER A 455 30.35 0.10 8.22
CA SER A 455 31.63 0.52 8.83
C SER A 455 31.80 0.07 10.27
N ASN A 456 30.70 -0.23 11.02
CA ASN A 456 30.78 -0.58 12.44
C ASN A 456 29.78 -1.69 12.78
N TYR A 457 30.15 -2.94 12.48
CA TYR A 457 29.26 -4.09 12.71
C TYR A 457 30.01 -5.36 13.11
N TYR A 458 29.28 -6.25 13.77
CA TYR A 458 29.59 -7.68 13.86
C TYR A 458 28.76 -8.41 12.81
N GLU A 459 29.35 -9.36 12.10
CA GLU A 459 28.65 -10.27 11.22
C GLU A 459 28.88 -11.71 11.66
N TYR A 460 27.82 -12.50 11.70
CA TYR A 460 27.88 -13.93 11.86
C TYR A 460 27.27 -14.60 10.65
N GLU A 461 28.01 -15.49 10.00
CA GLU A 461 27.64 -16.13 8.74
C GLU A 461 27.75 -17.64 8.87
N ILE A 462 26.71 -18.34 8.37
CA ILE A 462 26.62 -19.80 8.35
C ILE A 462 26.44 -20.29 6.92
N ALA A 463 27.02 -21.46 6.61
CA ALA A 463 26.70 -22.16 5.37
C ALA A 463 25.33 -22.80 5.46
N LEU A 464 24.57 -22.77 4.36
CA LEU A 464 23.22 -23.30 4.31
C LEU A 464 23.18 -24.69 3.68
N ASN A 465 22.33 -25.53 4.23
CA ASN A 465 21.96 -26.84 3.69
C ASN A 465 20.59 -26.72 3.05
N PRO A 466 20.48 -26.75 1.72
CA PRO A 466 19.19 -26.60 1.04
C PRO A 466 18.27 -27.79 1.33
N THR A 467 16.98 -27.50 1.44
CA THR A 467 15.93 -28.50 1.62
C THR A 467 15.55 -29.07 0.26
N ALA A 468 15.55 -30.40 0.14
CA ALA A 468 15.13 -31.08 -1.09
C ALA A 468 13.63 -30.88 -1.39
N HIS A 469 13.31 -30.71 -2.65
CA HIS A 469 11.92 -30.52 -3.09
C HIS A 469 11.01 -31.68 -2.65
N GLY A 470 9.77 -31.35 -2.26
CA GLY A 470 8.80 -32.33 -1.75
C GLY A 470 8.98 -32.73 -0.29
N THR A 471 9.93 -32.12 0.42
CA THR A 471 10.06 -32.30 1.87
C THR A 471 8.87 -31.66 2.61
N THR A 472 8.32 -32.39 3.59
CA THR A 472 7.16 -31.94 4.38
C THR A 472 7.40 -31.93 5.89
N SER A 473 8.50 -32.57 6.35
CA SER A 473 8.82 -32.64 7.79
C SER A 473 9.37 -31.30 8.30
N PRO A 474 8.82 -30.71 9.39
CA PRO A 474 9.31 -29.44 9.94
C PRO A 474 10.80 -29.44 10.28
N ASN A 475 11.32 -30.52 10.84
CA ASN A 475 12.75 -30.64 11.19
C ASN A 475 13.67 -30.68 9.97
N ASN A 476 13.17 -31.10 8.81
CA ASN A 476 13.93 -31.13 7.56
C ASN A 476 13.79 -29.84 6.75
N ILE A 477 12.66 -29.15 6.91
CA ILE A 477 12.43 -27.81 6.32
C ILE A 477 13.24 -26.77 7.10
N TRP A 478 13.31 -26.91 8.43
CA TRP A 478 14.11 -26.06 9.31
C TRP A 478 15.24 -26.88 9.96
N PRO A 479 16.29 -27.26 9.19
CA PRO A 479 17.34 -28.10 9.73
C PRO A 479 18.17 -27.32 10.75
N SER A 480 18.53 -27.99 11.85
CA SER A 480 19.29 -27.36 12.94
C SER A 480 20.68 -26.85 12.49
N GLN A 481 21.21 -27.36 11.39
CA GLN A 481 22.46 -26.90 10.79
C GLN A 481 22.33 -25.48 10.23
N ASN A 482 21.15 -25.08 9.82
CA ASN A 482 20.86 -23.74 9.30
C ASN A 482 20.44 -22.76 10.41
N GLU A 483 20.31 -23.19 11.68
CA GLU A 483 19.96 -22.26 12.76
C GLU A 483 21.14 -21.33 13.06
N ILE A 484 20.90 -20.02 12.99
CA ILE A 484 21.82 -19.05 13.58
C ILE A 484 21.65 -19.13 15.10
N ASP A 485 22.68 -19.54 15.80
CA ASP A 485 22.75 -19.60 17.25
C ASP A 485 24.13 -19.15 17.73
N ILE A 486 24.26 -17.88 18.12
CA ILE A 486 25.55 -17.32 18.52
C ILE A 486 25.49 -16.65 19.89
N ALA A 487 26.48 -16.98 20.74
CA ALA A 487 26.71 -16.30 22.01
C ALA A 487 27.43 -14.95 21.77
N PHE A 488 26.95 -13.89 22.40
CA PHE A 488 27.57 -12.57 22.30
C PHE A 488 29.01 -12.50 22.80
N GLU A 489 29.40 -13.41 23.68
CA GLU A 489 30.80 -13.55 24.13
C GLU A 489 31.76 -13.88 22.98
N ILE A 490 31.29 -14.62 21.96
CA ILE A 490 32.11 -14.95 20.77
C ILE A 490 32.37 -13.66 19.97
N LEU A 491 31.35 -12.81 19.78
CA LEU A 491 31.48 -11.52 19.11
C LEU A 491 32.43 -10.59 19.84
N LYS A 492 32.28 -10.49 21.17
CA LYS A 492 33.16 -9.69 22.03
C LYS A 492 34.60 -10.18 21.97
N LYS A 493 34.81 -11.51 22.02
CA LYS A 493 36.12 -12.12 21.92
C LYS A 493 36.77 -11.83 20.56
N ALA A 494 36.07 -11.98 19.47
CA ALA A 494 36.56 -11.64 18.14
C ALA A 494 37.08 -10.20 18.05
N LYS A 495 36.35 -9.23 18.64
CA LYS A 495 36.80 -7.83 18.74
C LYS A 495 38.01 -7.66 19.61
N GLN A 496 38.10 -8.37 20.73
CA GLN A 496 39.27 -8.34 21.63
C GLN A 496 40.51 -8.93 20.91
N ASP A 497 40.39 -10.07 20.27
CA ASP A 497 41.47 -10.73 19.52
C ASP A 497 41.98 -9.84 18.37
N ARG A 498 41.09 -9.16 17.63
CA ARG A 498 41.47 -8.16 16.65
C ARG A 498 42.34 -7.04 17.26
N ASN A 499 41.90 -6.49 18.39
CA ASN A 499 42.58 -5.39 19.04
C ASN A 499 43.98 -5.86 19.58
N LEU A 500 44.08 -7.07 20.10
CA LEU A 500 45.35 -7.66 20.55
C LEU A 500 46.33 -7.90 19.40
N ASN A 501 45.81 -8.29 18.23
CA ASN A 501 46.61 -8.51 17.03
C ASN A 501 46.98 -7.23 16.28
N SER A 502 46.58 -6.05 16.81
CA SER A 502 46.86 -4.74 16.20
C SER A 502 46.39 -4.65 14.74
N THR A 503 45.33 -5.37 14.36
CA THR A 503 44.73 -5.31 13.04
C THR A 503 44.02 -3.96 12.86
N ASP A 504 44.12 -3.38 11.68
CA ASP A 504 43.47 -2.11 11.37
C ASP A 504 41.95 -2.20 11.65
N VAL A 505 41.42 -1.20 12.34
CA VAL A 505 40.01 -1.16 12.74
C VAL A 505 39.07 -1.09 11.52
N SER A 506 39.51 -0.47 10.43
CA SER A 506 38.73 -0.34 9.19
C SER A 506 38.76 -1.62 8.33
N SER A 507 39.70 -2.52 8.59
CA SER A 507 39.82 -3.79 7.87
C SER A 507 38.98 -4.88 8.54
N PRO A 508 38.28 -5.75 7.77
CA PRO A 508 37.54 -6.88 8.31
C PRO A 508 38.49 -7.85 9.08
N TYR A 509 38.16 -8.12 10.32
CA TYR A 509 38.80 -9.17 11.11
C TYR A 509 37.92 -10.42 11.14
N ILE A 510 38.41 -11.51 10.60
CA ILE A 510 37.65 -12.74 10.41
C ILE A 510 38.18 -13.81 11.36
N THR A 511 37.27 -14.51 12.02
CA THR A 511 37.57 -15.71 12.82
C THR A 511 36.48 -16.76 12.61
N PHE A 512 36.83 -18.02 12.77
CA PHE A 512 35.91 -19.14 12.59
C PHE A 512 35.53 -19.76 13.92
N THR A 513 34.29 -20.19 14.01
CA THR A 513 33.74 -20.95 15.13
C THR A 513 33.29 -22.32 14.64
N SER A 514 32.89 -23.21 15.55
CA SER A 514 32.32 -24.50 15.18
C SER A 514 31.04 -24.43 14.35
N GLY A 515 30.33 -23.29 14.39
CA GLY A 515 29.03 -23.13 13.72
C GLY A 515 29.06 -22.14 12.55
N GLY A 516 30.14 -21.39 12.34
CA GLY A 516 30.18 -20.39 11.28
C GLY A 516 31.36 -19.43 11.36
N LYS A 517 31.30 -18.38 10.56
CA LYS A 517 32.30 -17.33 10.43
C LYS A 517 31.85 -16.07 11.16
N VAL A 518 32.73 -15.45 11.94
CA VAL A 518 32.54 -14.18 12.60
C VAL A 518 33.43 -13.13 11.96
N THR A 519 32.86 -12.02 11.53
CA THR A 519 33.57 -10.86 11.00
C THR A 519 33.32 -9.65 11.89
N VAL A 520 34.37 -8.88 12.17
CA VAL A 520 34.28 -7.63 12.95
C VAL A 520 34.89 -6.49 12.13
N VAL A 521 34.09 -5.46 11.87
CA VAL A 521 34.52 -4.24 11.16
C VAL A 521 34.29 -3.03 12.05
N GLY A 522 35.20 -2.08 12.04
CA GLY A 522 35.07 -0.84 12.80
C GLY A 522 35.10 -1.02 14.31
N ASN A 523 34.31 -0.25 15.00
CA ASN A 523 34.19 -0.32 16.45
C ASN A 523 32.74 -0.59 16.92
N PRO A 524 32.14 -1.72 16.54
CA PRO A 524 30.75 -2.02 16.88
C PRO A 524 30.54 -2.15 18.39
N ASN A 525 29.34 -1.78 18.84
CA ASN A 525 28.96 -1.77 20.25
C ASN A 525 27.61 -2.47 20.46
N LEU A 526 27.60 -3.55 21.23
CA LEU A 526 26.38 -4.29 21.55
C LEU A 526 25.44 -3.54 22.51
N ALA A 527 25.91 -2.44 23.14
CA ALA A 527 25.07 -1.57 23.95
C ALA A 527 24.18 -0.62 23.12
N GLN A 528 24.51 -0.43 21.86
CA GLN A 528 23.81 0.47 20.94
C GLN A 528 23.76 -0.15 19.54
N VAL A 529 22.97 -1.17 19.39
CA VAL A 529 22.69 -1.78 18.08
C VAL A 529 21.59 -0.98 17.41
N LYS A 530 21.97 -0.18 16.43
CA LYS A 530 21.04 0.67 15.68
C LYS A 530 20.53 0.01 14.40
N THR A 531 21.25 -0.98 13.92
CA THR A 531 20.89 -1.70 12.69
C THR A 531 21.05 -3.19 12.87
N ILE A 532 20.06 -3.92 12.36
CA ILE A 532 20.09 -5.38 12.20
C ILE A 532 19.93 -5.63 10.70
N MET A 533 20.86 -6.40 10.11
CA MET A 533 20.79 -6.77 8.70
C MET A 533 20.85 -8.29 8.57
N ILE A 534 20.02 -8.83 7.72
CA ILE A 534 20.01 -10.26 7.36
C ILE A 534 20.24 -10.35 5.85
N GLY A 535 21.11 -11.22 5.43
CA GLY A 535 21.43 -11.35 4.01
C GLY A 535 21.78 -12.76 3.59
N VAL A 536 21.82 -12.92 2.29
CA VAL A 536 22.24 -14.12 1.58
C VAL A 536 23.48 -13.80 0.75
N ARG A 537 24.46 -14.69 0.77
CA ARG A 537 25.70 -14.56 0.00
C ARG A 537 25.94 -15.82 -0.81
N ASN A 538 26.45 -15.63 -2.03
CA ASN A 538 27.12 -16.66 -2.81
C ASN A 538 28.63 -16.57 -2.48
N PRO A 539 29.19 -17.50 -1.72
CA PRO A 539 30.61 -17.42 -1.31
C PRO A 539 31.54 -17.35 -2.51
N LYS A 540 32.60 -16.55 -2.40
CA LYS A 540 33.56 -16.39 -3.48
C LYS A 540 34.47 -17.61 -3.60
N LYS A 541 34.56 -18.19 -4.79
CA LYS A 541 35.53 -19.23 -5.09
C LYS A 541 36.96 -18.72 -4.88
N LYS A 542 37.72 -19.38 -4.01
CA LYS A 542 39.09 -18.95 -3.61
C LYS A 542 40.22 -19.65 -4.36
N SER A 543 39.98 -20.87 -4.83
CA SER A 543 41.00 -21.66 -5.55
C SER A 543 40.34 -22.67 -6.49
N ILE A 544 41.16 -23.30 -7.36
CA ILE A 544 40.71 -24.38 -8.25
C ILE A 544 40.33 -25.64 -7.46
N GLU A 545 40.90 -25.81 -6.25
CA GLU A 545 40.65 -26.95 -5.36
C GLU A 545 39.39 -26.73 -4.47
N ASP A 546 38.77 -25.54 -4.53
CA ASP A 546 37.56 -25.22 -3.79
C ASP A 546 36.39 -26.04 -4.35
N THR A 547 35.53 -26.52 -3.47
CA THR A 547 34.31 -27.25 -3.83
C THR A 547 33.24 -26.34 -4.48
N ASP A 548 33.39 -25.05 -4.30
CA ASP A 548 32.57 -24.02 -4.96
C ASP A 548 32.81 -24.04 -6.48
N ASP A 549 31.74 -23.99 -7.25
CA ASP A 549 31.81 -24.01 -8.72
C ASP A 549 32.10 -22.64 -9.34
N GLY A 550 31.96 -21.54 -8.57
CA GLY A 550 32.15 -20.16 -9.02
C GLY A 550 31.04 -19.65 -9.93
N LEU A 551 29.87 -20.29 -9.93
CA LEU A 551 28.73 -19.91 -10.75
C LEU A 551 27.76 -19.06 -9.96
N SER A 552 26.94 -18.26 -10.67
CA SER A 552 25.84 -17.55 -10.07
C SER A 552 24.77 -18.52 -9.57
N LYS A 553 24.11 -18.13 -8.47
CA LYS A 553 23.12 -18.98 -7.78
C LYS A 553 21.73 -18.34 -7.80
N CYS A 554 20.72 -19.20 -7.86
CA CYS A 554 19.31 -18.84 -7.63
C CYS A 554 18.77 -19.62 -6.44
N GLY A 555 18.16 -18.94 -5.48
CA GLY A 555 17.58 -19.59 -4.31
C GLY A 555 16.69 -18.67 -3.50
N GLN A 556 16.02 -19.28 -2.56
CA GLN A 556 15.12 -18.60 -1.62
C GLN A 556 15.46 -19.02 -0.20
N ILE A 557 15.53 -18.04 0.69
CA ILE A 557 15.80 -18.25 2.11
C ILE A 557 14.62 -17.72 2.90
N TRP A 558 14.11 -18.53 3.86
CA TRP A 558 13.15 -18.05 4.85
C TRP A 558 13.86 -17.87 6.18
N VAL A 559 13.56 -16.76 6.86
CA VAL A 559 14.09 -16.51 8.20
C VAL A 559 12.94 -16.24 9.16
N ASN A 560 13.00 -16.89 10.31
CA ASN A 560 11.96 -16.77 11.33
C ASN A 560 12.56 -16.68 12.73
N GLU A 561 11.79 -16.12 13.67
CA GLU A 561 12.11 -16.10 15.11
C GLU A 561 13.50 -15.51 15.41
N LEU A 562 13.80 -14.30 14.91
CA LEU A 562 14.98 -13.58 15.39
C LEU A 562 14.76 -13.17 16.85
N ARG A 563 15.34 -13.93 17.77
CA ARG A 563 15.11 -13.82 19.20
C ARG A 563 16.37 -13.70 20.02
N LEU A 564 16.28 -12.93 21.10
CA LEU A 564 17.30 -12.83 22.14
C LEU A 564 16.97 -13.82 23.24
N THR A 565 17.97 -14.59 23.67
CA THR A 565 17.79 -15.64 24.68
C THR A 565 18.82 -15.53 25.79
N ASP A 566 18.56 -16.26 26.90
CA ASP A 566 19.44 -16.32 28.06
C ASP A 566 19.64 -14.92 28.68
N PHE A 567 18.57 -14.35 29.21
CA PHE A 567 18.63 -13.07 29.92
C PHE A 567 19.60 -13.16 31.11
N ASP A 568 20.48 -12.16 31.29
CA ASP A 568 21.44 -12.12 32.37
C ASP A 568 20.78 -11.57 33.65
N GLU A 569 20.34 -12.48 34.52
CA GLU A 569 19.72 -12.15 35.79
C GLU A 569 20.70 -11.72 36.88
N GLN A 570 21.99 -11.60 36.57
CA GLN A 570 22.98 -11.16 37.56
C GLN A 570 22.75 -9.69 37.95
N GLY A 571 22.24 -9.50 39.15
CA GLY A 571 22.05 -8.17 39.71
C GLY A 571 23.40 -7.49 39.99
N GLY A 572 23.60 -6.30 39.41
CA GLY A 572 24.72 -5.44 39.74
C GLY A 572 24.48 -4.66 41.04
N TRP A 573 25.45 -4.63 41.91
CA TRP A 573 25.44 -3.75 43.08
C TRP A 573 26.15 -2.42 42.75
N ALA A 574 25.45 -1.29 42.93
CA ALA A 574 26.05 0.03 42.88
C ALA A 574 25.82 0.71 44.22
N ALA A 575 26.91 1.12 44.90
CA ALA A 575 26.82 1.91 46.10
C ALA A 575 27.44 3.30 45.83
N ASN A 576 26.69 4.37 46.11
CA ASN A 576 27.17 5.74 46.05
C ASN A 576 27.10 6.35 47.44
N SER A 577 28.21 6.80 48.02
CA SER A 577 28.25 7.53 49.30
C SER A 577 28.76 8.95 49.11
N ARG A 578 28.04 9.93 49.63
CA ARG A 578 28.44 11.33 49.64
C ARG A 578 28.66 11.76 51.08
N ILE A 579 29.91 12.13 51.43
CA ILE A 579 30.25 12.70 52.72
C ILE A 579 30.41 14.23 52.56
N THR A 580 29.62 14.98 53.29
CA THR A 580 29.72 16.43 53.31
C THR A 580 30.08 16.87 54.74
N THR A 581 31.25 17.49 54.92
CA THR A 581 31.67 18.08 56.21
C THR A 581 31.64 19.61 56.12
N ARG A 582 31.10 20.26 57.14
CA ARG A 582 31.30 21.69 57.36
C ARG A 582 32.49 21.84 58.31
N LEU A 583 33.52 22.54 57.85
CA LEU A 583 34.56 23.04 58.71
C LEU A 583 34.04 24.34 59.39
N ALA A 584 34.07 24.36 60.71
CA ALA A 584 33.72 25.53 61.53
C ALA A 584 34.86 26.56 61.54
#